data_64505a1094987e8f394b9db487d8db03
#
_entry.id   64505a1094987e8f394b9db487d8db03
#
_cell.length_a   1.000
_cell.length_b   1.000
_cell.length_c   1.000
_cell.angle_alpha   90.00
_cell.angle_beta   90.00
_cell.angle_gamma   90.00
#
_symmetry.space_group_name_H-M   'P 1'
#
loop_
_entity.id
_entity.type
_entity.pdbx_description
1 polymer ?
#
loop_
_entity_poly.entity_id
_entity_poly.type
_entity_poly.pdbx_seq_one_letter_code
_entity_poly.pdbx_strand_id
1 'polypeptide(L)'
;MGPSGGPPSGSPPPGNVQEWIKEAIKILQANGIPVTDDNIDEIWKIIEKESSGNPHAINLWDSNYQAGHPSKGLMQCIDPTFQAHKLPGHDDIYNPVDNIIAGVRYTFSRYGGFEGHPGLASMAGGGGYQGY
;
A
#
# COMPACT_ATOMS: atom_id res chain seq x y z
N MET A 1 6.68 -3.32 6.42
CA MET A 1 6.02 -3.96 5.29
C MET A 1 7.06 -4.34 4.25
N GLY A 2 6.83 -5.39 3.48
CA GLY A 2 7.85 -5.92 2.60
C GLY A 2 7.36 -6.10 1.17
N PRO A 3 8.26 -6.05 0.18
CA PRO A 3 7.89 -6.23 -1.22
C PRO A 3 7.53 -7.69 -1.51
N SER A 4 6.55 -7.90 -2.37
CA SER A 4 6.19 -9.24 -2.85
C SER A 4 6.64 -9.50 -4.28
N GLY A 5 7.37 -8.58 -4.89
CA GLY A 5 7.98 -8.78 -6.19
C GLY A 5 7.01 -8.72 -7.35
N GLY A 6 6.17 -7.71 -7.41
CA GLY A 6 5.19 -7.54 -8.48
C GLY A 6 5.80 -7.38 -9.88
N PRO A 7 4.95 -7.33 -10.92
CA PRO A 7 5.40 -7.21 -12.30
C PRO A 7 6.09 -5.86 -12.57
N PRO A 8 6.74 -5.70 -13.73
CA PRO A 8 7.35 -4.42 -14.09
C PRO A 8 6.32 -3.30 -14.06
N SER A 9 6.76 -2.12 -13.62
CA SER A 9 5.92 -0.92 -13.57
C SER A 9 5.68 -0.35 -14.95
N GLY A 10 4.70 0.54 -15.08
CA GLY A 10 4.37 1.24 -16.30
C GLY A 10 3.01 0.86 -16.87
N SER A 11 2.40 -0.24 -16.43
CA SER A 11 1.03 -0.57 -16.78
C SER A 11 0.04 0.26 -15.97
N PRO A 12 -1.10 0.67 -16.55
CA PRO A 12 -2.15 1.30 -15.75
C PRO A 12 -2.77 0.27 -14.78
N PRO A 13 -3.39 0.72 -13.67
CA PRO A 13 -4.05 -0.22 -12.78
C PRO A 13 -5.21 -0.93 -13.48
N PRO A 14 -5.43 -2.23 -13.20
CA PRO A 14 -6.66 -2.91 -13.61
C PRO A 14 -7.89 -2.14 -13.09
N GLY A 15 -9.01 -2.23 -13.82
CA GLY A 15 -10.22 -1.45 -13.50
C GLY A 15 -10.72 -1.64 -12.08
N ASN A 16 -10.71 -2.88 -11.56
CA ASN A 16 -11.12 -3.15 -10.19
C ASN A 16 -10.16 -2.52 -9.16
N VAL A 17 -8.85 -2.58 -9.40
CA VAL A 17 -7.87 -1.96 -8.50
C VAL A 17 -8.03 -0.45 -8.51
N GLN A 18 -8.24 0.16 -9.67
CA GLN A 18 -8.48 1.59 -9.78
C GLN A 18 -9.70 2.03 -8.97
N GLU A 19 -10.79 1.26 -9.03
CA GLU A 19 -11.99 1.55 -8.23
C GLU A 19 -11.71 1.48 -6.73
N TRP A 20 -10.96 0.49 -6.28
CA TRP A 20 -10.57 0.37 -4.87
C TRP A 20 -9.72 1.56 -4.42
N ILE A 21 -8.77 1.99 -5.26
CA ILE A 21 -7.93 3.15 -4.96
C ILE A 21 -8.78 4.42 -4.85
N LYS A 22 -9.69 4.64 -5.79
CA LYS A 22 -10.56 5.82 -5.77
C LYS A 22 -11.46 5.84 -4.54
N GLU A 23 -12.02 4.71 -4.17
CA GLU A 23 -12.86 4.61 -2.97
C GLU A 23 -12.04 4.92 -1.71
N ALA A 24 -10.84 4.36 -1.60
CA ALA A 24 -9.94 4.64 -0.49
C ALA A 24 -9.57 6.12 -0.41
N ILE A 25 -9.29 6.77 -1.55
CA ILE A 25 -8.97 8.20 -1.60
C ILE A 25 -10.12 9.03 -1.06
N LYS A 26 -11.37 8.73 -1.45
CA LYS A 26 -12.54 9.45 -0.93
C LYS A 26 -12.64 9.39 0.58
N ILE A 27 -12.45 8.20 1.14
CA ILE A 27 -12.51 7.98 2.59
C ILE A 27 -11.37 8.72 3.28
N LEU A 28 -10.16 8.63 2.74
CA LEU A 28 -8.99 9.32 3.28
C LEU A 28 -9.17 10.83 3.27
N GLN A 29 -9.68 11.40 2.18
CA GLN A 29 -9.97 12.83 2.10
C GLN A 29 -10.99 13.26 3.15
N ALA A 30 -12.03 12.46 3.37
CA ALA A 30 -13.04 12.76 4.40
C ALA A 30 -12.44 12.73 5.80
N ASN A 31 -11.28 12.12 5.99
CA ASN A 31 -10.56 12.04 7.26
C ASN A 31 -9.33 12.96 7.30
N GLY A 32 -9.23 13.92 6.38
CA GLY A 32 -8.20 14.96 6.43
C GLY A 32 -6.83 14.54 5.90
N ILE A 33 -6.71 13.40 5.23
CA ILE A 33 -5.45 13.00 4.59
C ILE A 33 -5.34 13.70 3.24
N PRO A 34 -4.23 14.42 2.95
CA PRO A 34 -4.09 15.22 1.73
C PRO A 34 -3.70 14.36 0.51
N VAL A 35 -4.50 13.36 0.19
CA VAL A 35 -4.36 12.51 -0.99
C VAL A 35 -5.47 12.85 -1.98
N THR A 36 -5.16 12.80 -3.28
CA THR A 36 -6.11 13.13 -4.33
C THR A 36 -6.05 12.09 -5.46
N ASP A 37 -6.92 12.23 -6.46
CA ASP A 37 -6.87 11.37 -7.65
C ASP A 37 -5.55 11.51 -8.42
N ASP A 38 -4.82 12.59 -8.24
CA ASP A 38 -3.46 12.74 -8.80
C ASP A 38 -2.47 11.73 -8.22
N ASN A 39 -2.79 11.12 -7.09
CA ASN A 39 -1.94 10.13 -6.42
C ASN A 39 -2.29 8.68 -6.79
N ILE A 40 -3.25 8.45 -7.69
CA ILE A 40 -3.64 7.09 -8.10
C ILE A 40 -2.44 6.32 -8.63
N ASP A 41 -1.63 6.93 -9.49
CA ASP A 41 -0.46 6.25 -10.06
C ASP A 41 0.58 5.87 -8.99
N GLU A 42 0.80 6.73 -8.01
CA GLU A 42 1.72 6.45 -6.92
C GLU A 42 1.24 5.29 -6.06
N ILE A 43 -0.04 5.28 -5.72
CA ILE A 43 -0.64 4.19 -4.95
C ILE A 43 -0.59 2.89 -5.75
N TRP A 44 -0.91 2.95 -7.05
CA TRP A 44 -0.83 1.77 -7.91
C TRP A 44 0.59 1.20 -7.99
N LYS A 45 1.61 2.04 -8.11
CA LYS A 45 3.00 1.57 -8.14
C LYS A 45 3.36 0.78 -6.87
N ILE A 46 2.92 1.25 -5.71
CA ILE A 46 3.13 0.52 -4.46
C ILE A 46 2.40 -0.83 -4.51
N ILE A 47 1.12 -0.82 -4.84
CA ILE A 47 0.31 -2.04 -4.91
C ILE A 47 0.88 -3.04 -5.92
N GLU A 48 1.28 -2.57 -7.09
CA GLU A 48 1.86 -3.42 -8.13
C GLU A 48 3.11 -4.14 -7.62
N LYS A 49 4.00 -3.41 -6.96
CA LYS A 49 5.25 -3.96 -6.44
C LYS A 49 5.06 -4.83 -5.19
N GLU A 50 4.09 -4.50 -4.35
CA GLU A 50 3.86 -5.24 -3.10
C GLU A 50 3.06 -6.52 -3.32
N SER A 51 2.02 -6.48 -4.14
CA SER A 51 1.05 -7.58 -4.24
C SER A 51 0.61 -7.93 -5.66
N SER A 52 1.07 -7.21 -6.68
CA SER A 52 0.59 -7.34 -8.07
C SER A 52 -0.92 -7.13 -8.20
N GLY A 53 -1.52 -6.39 -7.27
CA GLY A 53 -2.96 -6.14 -7.26
C GLY A 53 -3.79 -7.28 -6.65
N ASN A 54 -3.17 -8.22 -5.95
CA ASN A 54 -3.87 -9.33 -5.32
C ASN A 54 -4.24 -8.97 -3.86
N PRO A 55 -5.53 -8.79 -3.52
CA PRO A 55 -5.93 -8.44 -2.16
C PRO A 55 -5.69 -9.55 -1.14
N HIS A 56 -5.47 -10.78 -1.59
CA HIS A 56 -5.21 -11.92 -0.72
C HIS A 56 -3.72 -12.26 -0.61
N ALA A 57 -2.83 -11.43 -1.14
CA ALA A 57 -1.39 -11.68 -1.07
C ALA A 57 -0.90 -11.73 0.38
N ILE A 58 -0.04 -12.71 0.66
CA ILE A 58 0.61 -12.86 1.96
C ILE A 58 2.07 -13.23 1.73
N ASN A 59 2.98 -12.56 2.43
CA ASN A 59 4.41 -12.84 2.33
C ASN A 59 4.82 -13.78 3.46
N LEU A 60 5.19 -15.01 3.09
CA LEU A 60 5.57 -16.07 4.02
C LEU A 60 7.07 -16.39 3.99
N TRP A 61 7.93 -15.45 3.57
CA TRP A 61 9.36 -15.74 3.41
C TRP A 61 10.29 -14.63 3.91
N ASP A 62 9.81 -13.44 4.23
CA ASP A 62 10.68 -12.33 4.66
C ASP A 62 10.87 -12.30 6.18
N SER A 63 11.63 -11.29 6.65
CA SER A 63 11.91 -11.11 8.08
C SER A 63 10.66 -10.80 8.90
N ASN A 64 9.66 -10.12 8.31
CA ASN A 64 8.39 -9.85 8.98
C ASN A 64 7.66 -11.17 9.29
N TYR A 65 7.63 -12.09 8.33
CA TYR A 65 7.02 -13.40 8.53
C TYR A 65 7.78 -14.17 9.63
N GLN A 66 9.10 -14.17 9.59
CA GLN A 66 9.94 -14.85 10.57
C GLN A 66 9.73 -14.31 11.99
N ALA A 67 9.41 -13.03 12.11
CA ALA A 67 9.07 -12.39 13.38
C ALA A 67 7.62 -12.63 13.83
N GLY A 68 6.83 -13.41 13.06
CA GLY A 68 5.45 -13.71 13.38
C GLY A 68 4.43 -12.71 12.84
N HIS A 69 4.85 -11.79 11.97
CA HIS A 69 3.99 -10.75 11.40
C HIS A 69 4.10 -10.73 9.86
N PRO A 70 3.49 -11.68 9.16
CA PRO A 70 3.53 -11.67 7.69
C PRO A 70 2.84 -10.44 7.13
N SER A 71 3.39 -9.89 6.04
CA SER A 71 2.76 -8.80 5.30
C SER A 71 1.58 -9.32 4.49
N LYS A 72 0.46 -8.60 4.51
CA LYS A 72 -0.83 -9.04 3.96
C LYS A 72 -1.49 -7.97 3.11
N GLY A 73 -2.19 -8.43 2.08
CA GLY A 73 -3.09 -7.59 1.29
C GLY A 73 -2.42 -6.73 0.26
N LEU A 74 -3.17 -5.82 -0.33
CA LEU A 74 -2.73 -5.02 -1.48
C LEU A 74 -1.43 -4.26 -1.24
N MET A 75 -1.31 -3.58 -0.11
CA MET A 75 -0.14 -2.77 0.23
C MET A 75 0.81 -3.49 1.19
N GLN A 76 0.56 -4.76 1.45
CA GLN A 76 1.41 -5.62 2.29
C GLN A 76 1.63 -5.04 3.69
N CYS A 77 0.55 -4.83 4.40
CA CYS A 77 0.58 -4.39 5.79
C CYS A 77 0.82 -5.57 6.74
N ILE A 78 1.62 -5.38 7.77
CA ILE A 78 1.66 -6.31 8.89
C ILE A 78 0.54 -5.94 9.88
N ASP A 79 0.07 -6.92 10.66
CA ASP A 79 -1.07 -6.70 11.56
C ASP A 79 -0.90 -5.51 12.52
N PRO A 80 0.26 -5.33 13.20
CA PRO A 80 0.41 -4.17 14.09
C PRO A 80 0.31 -2.83 13.35
N THR A 81 0.88 -2.73 12.16
CA THR A 81 0.81 -1.51 11.35
C THR A 81 -0.61 -1.23 10.90
N PHE A 82 -1.32 -2.28 10.47
CA PHE A 82 -2.72 -2.16 10.06
C PHE A 82 -3.58 -1.66 11.24
N GLN A 83 -3.45 -2.28 12.39
CA GLN A 83 -4.24 -1.90 13.57
C GLN A 83 -3.97 -0.46 14.00
N ALA A 84 -2.75 0.01 13.87
CA ALA A 84 -2.36 1.38 14.23
C ALA A 84 -2.88 2.44 13.23
N HIS A 85 -3.13 2.07 11.98
CA HIS A 85 -3.42 3.04 10.91
C HIS A 85 -4.77 2.85 10.22
N LYS A 86 -5.51 1.79 10.51
CA LYS A 86 -6.86 1.62 9.95
C LYS A 86 -7.79 2.73 10.42
N LEU A 87 -8.90 2.92 9.71
CA LEU A 87 -9.97 3.80 10.15
C LEU A 87 -11.13 3.00 10.74
N PRO A 88 -11.94 3.59 11.66
CA PRO A 88 -13.11 2.90 12.21
C PRO A 88 -14.05 2.42 11.09
N GLY A 89 -14.50 1.17 11.20
CA GLY A 89 -15.34 0.56 10.17
C GLY A 89 -14.59 -0.05 9.01
N HIS A 90 -13.25 0.06 8.98
CA HIS A 90 -12.38 -0.47 7.92
C HIS A 90 -11.34 -1.41 8.54
N ASP A 91 -11.83 -2.54 9.08
CA ASP A 91 -11.07 -3.37 10.02
C ASP A 91 -10.53 -4.66 9.42
N ASP A 92 -10.71 -4.90 8.12
CA ASP A 92 -10.29 -6.13 7.45
C ASP A 92 -9.04 -5.92 6.61
N ILE A 93 -7.91 -6.45 7.06
CA ILE A 93 -6.61 -6.29 6.38
C ILE A 93 -6.62 -6.86 4.96
N TYR A 94 -7.50 -7.83 4.66
CA TYR A 94 -7.64 -8.39 3.31
C TYR A 94 -8.69 -7.68 2.47
N ASN A 95 -9.49 -6.77 3.04
CA ASN A 95 -10.36 -5.93 2.25
C ASN A 95 -9.51 -4.93 1.47
N PRO A 96 -9.65 -4.84 0.14
CA PRO A 96 -8.76 -3.99 -0.65
C PRO A 96 -8.82 -2.52 -0.26
N VAL A 97 -9.98 -1.98 0.00
CA VAL A 97 -10.12 -0.56 0.40
C VAL A 97 -9.52 -0.33 1.79
N ASP A 98 -9.82 -1.20 2.75
CA ASP A 98 -9.32 -1.09 4.12
C ASP A 98 -7.78 -1.15 4.14
N ASN A 99 -7.19 -2.04 3.35
CA ASN A 99 -5.75 -2.18 3.26
C ASN A 99 -5.08 -0.95 2.67
N ILE A 100 -5.66 -0.37 1.61
CA ILE A 100 -5.14 0.86 1.01
C ILE A 100 -5.21 2.02 2.00
N ILE A 101 -6.33 2.15 2.73
CA ILE A 101 -6.48 3.19 3.76
C ILE A 101 -5.34 3.12 4.76
N ALA A 102 -5.10 1.94 5.32
CA ALA A 102 -4.05 1.77 6.33
C ALA A 102 -2.65 1.98 5.75
N GLY A 103 -2.39 1.47 4.56
CA GLY A 103 -1.08 1.63 3.91
C GLY A 103 -0.75 3.07 3.57
N VAL A 104 -1.72 3.84 3.08
CA VAL A 104 -1.54 5.26 2.80
C VAL A 104 -1.35 6.05 4.08
N ARG A 105 -2.15 5.82 5.10
CA ARG A 105 -2.00 6.49 6.38
C ARG A 105 -0.66 6.19 7.02
N TYR A 106 -0.19 4.97 6.94
CA TYR A 106 1.14 4.60 7.39
C TYR A 106 2.23 5.36 6.64
N THR A 107 2.12 5.44 5.32
CA THR A 107 3.08 6.16 4.47
C THR A 107 3.16 7.63 4.86
N PHE A 108 2.02 8.27 5.07
CA PHE A 108 2.00 9.68 5.47
C PHE A 108 2.51 9.89 6.88
N SER A 109 2.18 8.99 7.81
CA SER A 109 2.63 9.07 9.20
C SER A 109 4.14 8.89 9.34
N ARG A 110 4.69 7.89 8.64
CA ARG A 110 6.11 7.54 8.79
C ARG A 110 7.03 8.37 7.91
N TYR A 111 6.62 8.67 6.69
CA TYR A 111 7.47 9.29 5.67
C TYR A 111 7.01 10.69 5.26
N GLY A 112 5.88 11.16 5.76
CA GLY A 112 5.35 12.48 5.44
C GLY A 112 4.60 12.56 4.12
N GLY A 113 4.53 11.48 3.36
CA GLY A 113 3.85 11.41 2.05
C GLY A 113 4.55 10.46 1.11
N PHE A 114 4.10 10.44 -0.14
CA PHE A 114 4.66 9.53 -1.15
C PHE A 114 6.10 9.86 -1.53
N GLU A 115 6.50 11.11 -1.46
CA GLU A 115 7.87 11.52 -1.79
C GLU A 115 8.90 10.87 -0.87
N GLY A 116 8.54 10.63 0.37
CA GLY A 116 9.40 9.97 1.34
C GLY A 116 9.31 8.44 1.34
N HIS A 117 8.40 7.86 0.54
CA HIS A 117 8.24 6.41 0.48
C HIS A 117 9.50 5.78 -0.12
N PRO A 118 10.18 4.84 0.57
CA PRO A 118 11.48 4.32 0.13
C PRO A 118 11.44 3.69 -1.26
N GLY A 119 10.38 2.92 -1.57
CA GLY A 119 10.27 2.25 -2.85
C GLY A 119 10.08 3.22 -4.00
N LEU A 120 9.20 4.22 -3.83
CA LEU A 120 8.96 5.24 -4.85
C LEU A 120 10.19 6.14 -5.03
N ALA A 121 10.82 6.55 -3.94
CA ALA A 121 12.01 7.39 -3.99
C ALA A 121 13.16 6.67 -4.70
N SER A 122 13.38 5.40 -4.40
CA SER A 122 14.43 4.60 -5.04
C SER A 122 14.20 4.45 -6.55
N MET A 123 12.96 4.13 -6.96
CA MET A 123 12.63 4.01 -8.38
C MET A 123 12.76 5.34 -9.13
N ALA A 124 12.36 6.44 -8.51
CA ALA A 124 12.51 7.78 -9.10
C ALA A 124 13.98 8.14 -9.35
N GLY A 125 14.90 7.62 -8.51
CA GLY A 125 16.34 7.80 -8.69
C GLY A 125 17.00 6.77 -9.59
N GLY A 126 16.23 5.92 -10.28
CA GLY A 126 16.75 4.90 -11.17
C GLY A 126 17.07 3.56 -10.50
N GLY A 127 16.81 3.40 -9.22
CA GLY A 127 17.01 2.16 -8.50
C GLY A 127 15.78 1.24 -8.53
N GLY A 128 15.90 0.07 -7.90
CA GLY A 128 14.79 -0.86 -7.75
C GLY A 128 13.84 -0.46 -6.61
N TYR A 129 12.65 -1.05 -6.62
CA TYR A 129 11.68 -0.83 -5.56
C TYR A 129 12.18 -1.41 -4.23
N GLN A 130 11.98 -0.65 -3.17
CA GLN A 130 12.32 -1.08 -1.80
C GLN A 130 11.05 -1.14 -0.96
N GLY A 131 10.92 -2.16 -0.11
CA GLY A 131 9.85 -2.28 0.86
C GLY A 131 9.85 -1.15 1.89
N TYR A 132 8.69 -0.89 2.48
CA TYR A 132 8.51 0.24 3.39
C TYR A 132 7.88 -0.14 4.74
#